data_4164228482ec5fc1a1354439c77334b9
#
_entry.id   4164228482ec5fc1a1354439c77334b9
#
_cell.length_a   1.000
_cell.length_b   1.000
_cell.length_c   1.000
_cell.angle_alpha   90.00
_cell.angle_beta   90.00
_cell.angle_gamma   90.00
#
_symmetry.space_group_name_H-M   'P 1'
#
loop_
_entity.id
_entity.type
_entity.pdbx_description
1 polymer ?
#
loop_
_entity_poly.entity_id
_entity_poly.type
_entity_poly.pdbx_seq_one_letter_code
_entity_poly.pdbx_strand_id
1 'polypeptide(L)'
;MTYLKWLLALAVVGALGVGVTACGDDDEGTSGGENLSGKITLDGSSTVQPFAEAAAELFNEDNPDVDITVGAAGTSGGFEKFCAGETDISDASRPIEPEEVDVCKQAGIEYTEVQVANDGISYVTNPALEISCLSTDQLKQLWVNDDVTNYSELGNDADTGDPLPDAEVSLYGPGTDSGTLDYFTEQINGEEDVSRKQYQPSEDDNVLVQGVAGDENGSGYFGFSYYEQNQDQLNLVSVDSGDGCVAPSAETIQSGDYAPLSRPLFMYPKAEALQKPEVAAFMQFVVDNYSEIADAALIVPMDDTQGEDAKSALKGALGS
;
A
#
# COMPACT_ATOMS: atom_id res chain seq x y z
N MET A 1 0.58 9.28 -61.50
CA MET A 1 1.74 9.96 -62.14
C MET A 1 2.95 9.62 -61.32
N THR A 2 3.61 8.67 -61.75
CA THR A 2 4.86 8.53 -62.56
C THR A 2 6.10 8.56 -61.67
N TYR A 3 6.67 7.37 -61.49
CA TYR A 3 8.02 6.86 -61.85
C TYR A 3 9.18 7.48 -61.04
N LEU A 4 10.23 6.80 -60.57
CA LEU A 4 11.08 5.90 -61.36
C LEU A 4 12.02 5.15 -60.38
N LYS A 5 12.20 3.89 -60.64
CA LYS A 5 13.24 2.96 -60.19
C LYS A 5 14.63 3.46 -60.64
N TRP A 6 15.69 3.08 -59.90
CA TRP A 6 16.92 2.56 -60.53
C TRP A 6 17.68 1.63 -59.60
N LEU A 7 17.92 0.44 -60.12
CA LEU A 7 18.80 -0.65 -59.70
C LEU A 7 20.22 -0.43 -60.26
N LEU A 8 21.21 -1.08 -59.67
CA LEU A 8 22.39 -1.79 -60.20
C LEU A 8 23.53 -1.71 -59.20
N ALA A 9 23.99 -2.74 -58.63
CA ALA A 9 24.60 -4.05 -58.98
C ALA A 9 26.13 -4.05 -58.91
N LEU A 10 26.65 -4.97 -58.10
CA LEU A 10 27.85 -5.79 -58.22
C LEU A 10 29.27 -5.17 -58.29
N ALA A 11 30.14 -5.60 -57.33
CA ALA A 11 31.34 -6.38 -57.69
C ALA A 11 32.02 -6.98 -56.47
N VAL A 12 32.27 -8.25 -56.55
CA VAL A 12 33.08 -9.14 -55.69
C VAL A 12 34.55 -8.97 -56.09
N VAL A 13 35.48 -8.91 -55.12
CA VAL A 13 36.82 -9.45 -55.27
C VAL A 13 37.34 -9.86 -53.86
N GLY A 14 37.65 -11.13 -53.71
CA GLY A 14 38.31 -11.70 -52.56
C GLY A 14 39.83 -11.50 -52.58
N ALA A 15 40.43 -11.54 -51.43
CA ALA A 15 41.82 -11.95 -51.24
C ALA A 15 42.03 -12.56 -49.85
N LEU A 16 42.47 -13.77 -49.82
CA LEU A 16 42.98 -14.48 -48.63
C LEU A 16 44.27 -13.81 -48.13
N GLY A 17 44.41 -13.71 -46.82
CA GLY A 17 45.63 -13.35 -46.14
C GLY A 17 45.66 -14.01 -44.75
N VAL A 18 46.45 -15.08 -44.63
CA VAL A 18 46.78 -15.79 -43.38
C VAL A 18 47.81 -14.99 -42.61
N GLY A 19 47.65 -14.88 -41.28
CA GLY A 19 48.83 -14.58 -40.46
C GLY A 19 48.58 -13.97 -39.08
N VAL A 20 48.78 -14.82 -38.08
CA VAL A 20 49.50 -14.60 -36.82
C VAL A 20 48.69 -14.04 -35.61
N THR A 21 48.56 -14.93 -34.65
CA THR A 21 48.25 -14.78 -33.23
C THR A 21 49.03 -13.66 -32.55
N ALA A 22 48.30 -12.83 -31.80
CA ALA A 22 48.81 -12.16 -30.61
C ALA A 22 47.70 -12.20 -29.54
N CYS A 23 47.97 -12.92 -28.48
CA CYS A 23 47.22 -12.83 -27.22
C CYS A 23 47.37 -11.41 -26.67
N GLY A 24 46.25 -10.77 -26.38
CA GLY A 24 46.12 -9.61 -25.55
C GLY A 24 44.87 -9.84 -24.77
N ASP A 25 45.01 -10.25 -23.53
CA ASP A 25 43.96 -10.22 -22.50
C ASP A 25 43.65 -8.75 -22.25
N ASP A 26 42.56 -8.26 -22.77
CA ASP A 26 41.84 -7.12 -22.27
C ASP A 26 40.44 -7.64 -21.98
N ASP A 27 40.26 -8.10 -20.75
CA ASP A 27 38.98 -8.37 -20.10
C ASP A 27 38.25 -7.02 -19.94
N GLU A 28 37.72 -6.48 -21.02
CA GLU A 28 36.58 -5.59 -20.92
C GLU A 28 35.37 -6.45 -20.56
N GLY A 29 35.12 -6.56 -19.26
CA GLY A 29 33.92 -7.12 -18.72
C GLY A 29 32.73 -6.36 -19.29
N THR A 30 32.18 -6.85 -20.37
CA THR A 30 30.79 -6.64 -20.72
C THR A 30 29.98 -7.30 -19.62
N SER A 31 29.58 -6.54 -18.61
CA SER A 31 28.47 -6.93 -17.76
C SER A 31 27.22 -6.98 -18.66
N GLY A 32 27.07 -8.07 -19.37
CA GLY A 32 25.79 -8.48 -19.90
C GLY A 32 24.96 -8.81 -18.69
N GLY A 33 24.09 -7.90 -18.27
CA GLY A 33 23.05 -8.21 -17.30
C GLY A 33 22.30 -9.41 -17.86
N GLU A 34 22.37 -10.56 -17.18
CA GLU A 34 21.45 -11.66 -17.46
C GLU A 34 20.06 -11.07 -17.23
N ASN A 35 19.19 -11.10 -18.24
CA ASN A 35 17.82 -10.69 -18.09
C ASN A 35 17.21 -11.53 -16.98
N LEU A 36 16.74 -10.89 -15.91
CA LEU A 36 16.03 -11.59 -14.85
C LEU A 36 14.79 -12.24 -15.44
N SER A 37 14.54 -13.46 -15.06
CA SER A 37 13.33 -14.19 -15.44
C SER A 37 12.95 -15.15 -14.32
N GLY A 38 11.68 -15.42 -14.16
CA GLY A 38 11.21 -16.31 -13.11
C GLY A 38 9.80 -15.97 -12.68
N LYS A 39 9.40 -16.48 -11.53
CA LYS A 39 8.07 -16.23 -10.97
C LYS A 39 8.19 -15.82 -9.50
N ILE A 40 7.42 -14.76 -9.14
CA ILE A 40 7.26 -14.27 -7.77
C ILE A 40 5.78 -14.35 -7.41
N THR A 41 5.47 -14.93 -6.26
CA THR A 41 4.10 -15.04 -5.75
C THR A 41 3.97 -14.30 -4.43
N LEU A 42 3.08 -13.30 -4.42
CA LEU A 42 2.69 -12.56 -3.22
C LEU A 42 1.23 -12.84 -2.91
N ASP A 43 0.87 -12.90 -1.63
CA ASP A 43 -0.53 -12.93 -1.20
C ASP A 43 -0.63 -12.36 0.23
N GLY A 44 -1.75 -11.78 0.56
CA GLY A 44 -1.98 -11.26 1.92
C GLY A 44 -2.93 -10.08 1.97
N SER A 45 -2.53 -9.04 2.68
CA SER A 45 -3.35 -7.87 2.96
C SER A 45 -3.88 -7.17 1.71
N SER A 46 -5.20 -6.95 1.65
CA SER A 46 -5.89 -6.13 0.66
C SER A 46 -5.41 -4.67 0.67
N THR A 47 -4.98 -4.16 1.84
CA THR A 47 -4.42 -2.80 1.97
C THR A 47 -3.03 -2.68 1.34
N VAL A 48 -2.21 -3.75 1.40
CA VAL A 48 -0.86 -3.77 0.79
C VAL A 48 -0.92 -4.09 -0.70
N GLN A 49 -1.99 -4.74 -1.16
CA GLN A 49 -2.15 -5.15 -2.56
C GLN A 49 -1.87 -4.01 -3.56
N PRO A 50 -2.42 -2.78 -3.44
CA PRO A 50 -2.14 -1.69 -4.38
C PRO A 50 -0.64 -1.33 -4.42
N PHE A 51 0.05 -1.37 -3.27
CA PHE A 51 1.50 -1.14 -3.19
C PHE A 51 2.28 -2.26 -3.91
N ALA A 52 1.90 -3.52 -3.69
CA ALA A 52 2.54 -4.67 -4.31
C ALA A 52 2.33 -4.70 -5.84
N GLU A 53 1.13 -4.33 -6.30
CA GLU A 53 0.80 -4.21 -7.73
C GLU A 53 1.59 -3.07 -8.39
N ALA A 54 1.66 -1.88 -7.77
CA ALA A 54 2.47 -0.77 -8.25
C ALA A 54 3.97 -1.13 -8.30
N ALA A 55 4.48 -1.81 -7.26
CA ALA A 55 5.85 -2.31 -7.24
C ALA A 55 6.12 -3.30 -8.38
N ALA A 56 5.18 -4.21 -8.64
CA ALA A 56 5.29 -5.19 -9.72
C ALA A 56 5.27 -4.52 -11.10
N GLU A 57 4.39 -3.54 -11.32
CA GLU A 57 4.30 -2.80 -12.58
C GLU A 57 5.60 -2.04 -12.87
N LEU A 58 6.08 -1.24 -11.90
CA LEU A 58 7.31 -0.46 -12.03
C LEU A 58 8.54 -1.36 -12.20
N PHE A 59 8.64 -2.47 -11.46
CA PHE A 59 9.75 -3.42 -11.59
C PHE A 59 9.77 -4.10 -12.97
N ASN A 60 8.61 -4.41 -13.52
CA ASN A 60 8.47 -5.09 -14.80
C ASN A 60 8.82 -4.19 -16.01
N GLU A 61 8.91 -2.87 -15.86
CA GLU A 61 9.40 -1.98 -16.92
C GLU A 61 10.82 -2.36 -17.36
N ASP A 62 11.68 -2.71 -16.39
CA ASP A 62 13.07 -3.11 -16.65
C ASP A 62 13.27 -4.65 -16.65
N ASN A 63 12.30 -5.42 -16.12
CA ASN A 63 12.36 -6.86 -15.95
C ASN A 63 11.13 -7.60 -16.53
N PRO A 64 10.84 -7.45 -17.83
CA PRO A 64 9.57 -7.93 -18.44
C PRO A 64 9.42 -9.47 -18.47
N ASP A 65 10.51 -10.23 -18.23
CA ASP A 65 10.49 -11.68 -18.21
C ASP A 65 10.25 -12.27 -16.80
N VAL A 66 9.99 -11.42 -15.80
CA VAL A 66 9.61 -11.84 -14.43
C VAL A 66 8.09 -11.81 -14.32
N ASP A 67 7.49 -12.98 -14.00
CA ASP A 67 6.03 -13.12 -13.78
C ASP A 67 5.71 -12.90 -12.31
N ILE A 68 5.07 -11.76 -11.97
CA ILE A 68 4.70 -11.41 -10.60
C ILE A 68 3.19 -11.55 -10.43
N THR A 69 2.77 -12.32 -9.43
CA THR A 69 1.36 -12.51 -9.09
C THR A 69 1.09 -12.00 -7.68
N VAL A 70 0.12 -11.10 -7.54
CA VAL A 70 -0.33 -10.53 -6.26
C VAL A 70 -1.73 -11.02 -5.97
N GLY A 71 -1.94 -11.58 -4.77
CA GLY A 71 -3.24 -11.97 -4.23
C GLY A 71 -3.63 -11.11 -3.04
N ALA A 72 -4.89 -11.19 -2.62
CA ALA A 72 -5.46 -10.41 -1.52
C ALA A 72 -6.34 -11.27 -0.60
N ALA A 73 -5.76 -12.32 0.00
CA ALA A 73 -6.50 -13.22 0.90
C ALA A 73 -6.72 -12.65 2.33
N GLY A 74 -6.36 -11.39 2.56
CA GLY A 74 -6.26 -10.78 3.89
C GLY A 74 -4.94 -11.15 4.59
N THR A 75 -4.54 -10.39 5.61
CA THR A 75 -3.25 -10.59 6.31
C THR A 75 -3.12 -12.01 6.88
N SER A 76 -4.14 -12.48 7.61
CA SER A 76 -4.13 -13.84 8.20
C SER A 76 -4.14 -14.94 7.13
N GLY A 77 -4.98 -14.80 6.09
CA GLY A 77 -5.01 -15.73 4.95
C GLY A 77 -3.69 -15.76 4.18
N GLY A 78 -3.01 -14.62 4.06
CA GLY A 78 -1.67 -14.51 3.51
C GLY A 78 -0.65 -15.32 4.32
N PHE A 79 -0.62 -15.15 5.64
CA PHE A 79 0.27 -15.92 6.51
C PHE A 79 -0.04 -17.41 6.52
N GLU A 80 -1.30 -17.83 6.40
CA GLU A 80 -1.65 -19.24 6.25
C GLU A 80 -0.99 -19.87 5.01
N LYS A 81 -1.15 -19.25 3.84
CA LYS A 81 -0.52 -19.70 2.59
C LYS A 81 1.01 -19.61 2.64
N PHE A 82 1.51 -18.54 3.21
CA PHE A 82 2.94 -18.30 3.36
C PHE A 82 3.61 -19.37 4.22
N CYS A 83 3.08 -19.66 5.42
CA CYS A 83 3.61 -20.69 6.30
C CYS A 83 3.37 -22.11 5.75
N ALA A 84 2.38 -22.31 4.83
CA ALA A 84 2.21 -23.56 4.08
C ALA A 84 3.22 -23.72 2.92
N GLY A 85 4.03 -22.69 2.62
CA GLY A 85 5.01 -22.73 1.55
C GLY A 85 4.48 -22.37 0.15
N GLU A 86 3.25 -21.83 0.06
CA GLU A 86 2.57 -21.61 -1.23
C GLU A 86 3.00 -20.29 -1.92
N THR A 87 3.42 -19.28 -1.15
CA THR A 87 3.85 -17.97 -1.66
C THR A 87 5.32 -17.69 -1.35
N ASP A 88 5.95 -16.82 -2.10
CA ASP A 88 7.34 -16.36 -1.86
C ASP A 88 7.39 -15.23 -0.83
N ILE A 89 6.37 -14.36 -0.84
CA ILE A 89 6.25 -13.18 0.02
C ILE A 89 4.83 -13.17 0.60
N SER A 90 4.68 -12.76 1.87
CA SER A 90 3.38 -12.44 2.46
C SER A 90 3.27 -10.95 2.68
N ASP A 91 2.15 -10.37 2.26
CA ASP A 91 1.81 -8.96 2.47
C ASP A 91 0.96 -8.83 3.73
N ALA A 92 1.29 -7.87 4.61
CA ALA A 92 0.63 -7.73 5.88
C ALA A 92 0.42 -6.27 6.30
N SER A 93 -0.75 -5.98 6.88
CA SER A 93 -1.11 -4.66 7.41
C SER A 93 -1.01 -4.57 8.95
N ARG A 94 -0.34 -5.53 9.54
CA ARG A 94 0.10 -5.61 10.93
C ARG A 94 1.35 -6.48 11.04
N PRO A 95 2.12 -6.39 12.15
CA PRO A 95 3.16 -7.38 12.43
C PRO A 95 2.57 -8.80 12.50
N ILE A 96 3.40 -9.80 12.18
CA ILE A 96 3.05 -11.21 12.30
C ILE A 96 2.73 -11.57 13.77
N GLU A 97 1.65 -12.28 14.00
CA GLU A 97 1.20 -12.65 15.33
C GLU A 97 1.95 -13.88 15.88
N PRO A 98 2.02 -14.06 17.23
CA PRO A 98 2.72 -15.18 17.85
C PRO A 98 2.25 -16.56 17.36
N GLU A 99 0.96 -16.71 17.10
CA GLU A 99 0.33 -17.93 16.61
C GLU A 99 0.80 -18.24 15.17
N GLU A 100 0.92 -17.23 14.33
CA GLU A 100 1.41 -17.33 12.94
C GLU A 100 2.91 -17.62 12.92
N VAL A 101 3.69 -16.98 13.81
CA VAL A 101 5.12 -17.28 14.00
C VAL A 101 5.32 -18.76 14.34
N ASP A 102 4.50 -19.31 15.26
CA ASP A 102 4.60 -20.70 15.66
C ASP A 102 4.26 -21.66 14.52
N VAL A 103 3.27 -21.32 13.66
CA VAL A 103 2.93 -22.12 12.46
C VAL A 103 4.08 -22.13 11.46
N CYS A 104 4.61 -20.96 11.09
CA CYS A 104 5.76 -20.83 10.19
C CYS A 104 6.97 -21.62 10.70
N LYS A 105 7.28 -21.49 11.99
CA LYS A 105 8.39 -22.19 12.63
C LYS A 105 8.23 -23.73 12.60
N GLN A 106 7.02 -24.24 12.82
CA GLN A 106 6.73 -25.67 12.74
C GLN A 106 6.89 -26.19 11.31
N ALA A 107 6.58 -25.37 10.31
CA ALA A 107 6.77 -25.67 8.90
C ALA A 107 8.23 -25.48 8.43
N GLY A 108 9.11 -24.92 9.27
CA GLY A 108 10.50 -24.65 8.92
C GLY A 108 10.66 -23.43 7.98
N ILE A 109 9.67 -22.55 7.94
CA ILE A 109 9.72 -21.33 7.14
C ILE A 109 10.43 -20.24 7.93
N GLU A 110 11.56 -19.76 7.41
CA GLU A 110 12.29 -18.60 7.87
C GLU A 110 11.98 -17.41 6.95
N TYR A 111 11.87 -16.22 7.51
CA TYR A 111 11.48 -15.01 6.79
C TYR A 111 12.15 -13.76 7.37
N THR A 112 12.02 -12.65 6.66
CA THR A 112 12.42 -11.33 7.13
C THR A 112 11.21 -10.40 7.12
N GLU A 113 11.00 -9.67 8.21
CA GLU A 113 10.01 -8.59 8.26
C GLU A 113 10.61 -7.34 7.63
N VAL A 114 9.94 -6.79 6.62
CA VAL A 114 10.34 -5.56 5.93
C VAL A 114 9.16 -4.62 5.90
N GLN A 115 9.24 -3.49 6.63
CA GLN A 115 8.25 -2.42 6.47
C GLN A 115 8.42 -1.81 5.07
N VAL A 116 7.31 -1.50 4.38
CA VAL A 116 7.33 -1.00 3.00
C VAL A 116 6.59 0.32 2.84
N ALA A 117 5.60 0.60 3.69
CA ALA A 117 4.80 1.82 3.66
C ALA A 117 4.10 2.03 5.01
N ASN A 118 3.27 3.08 5.09
CA ASN A 118 2.33 3.33 6.18
C ASN A 118 0.94 3.55 5.59
N ASP A 119 -0.09 3.07 6.28
CA ASP A 119 -1.49 3.34 5.96
C ASP A 119 -2.09 4.29 7.00
N GLY A 120 -2.94 5.20 6.53
CA GLY A 120 -3.69 6.11 7.38
C GLY A 120 -5.07 6.36 6.79
N ILE A 121 -6.10 6.34 7.65
CA ILE A 121 -7.48 6.61 7.26
C ILE A 121 -7.85 8.03 7.67
N SER A 122 -8.20 8.88 6.70
CA SER A 122 -8.76 10.20 6.98
C SER A 122 -10.26 10.10 7.26
N TYR A 123 -10.72 10.70 8.36
CA TYR A 123 -12.12 11.05 8.54
C TYR A 123 -12.33 12.48 8.10
N VAL A 124 -13.31 12.71 7.23
CA VAL A 124 -13.53 14.02 6.59
C VAL A 124 -14.99 14.43 6.65
N THR A 125 -15.24 15.73 6.58
CA THR A 125 -16.57 16.30 6.40
C THR A 125 -16.60 17.28 5.24
N ASN A 126 -17.81 17.60 4.77
CA ASN A 126 -18.01 18.77 3.93
C ASN A 126 -17.60 20.04 4.71
N PRO A 127 -16.97 21.04 4.08
CA PRO A 127 -16.59 22.29 4.77
C PRO A 127 -17.73 23.05 5.43
N ALA A 128 -18.99 22.82 5.01
CA ALA A 128 -20.17 23.39 5.65
C ALA A 128 -20.54 22.70 6.98
N LEU A 129 -20.10 21.46 7.18
CA LEU A 129 -20.30 20.68 8.39
C LEU A 129 -19.09 20.87 9.33
N GLU A 130 -19.15 21.90 10.17
CA GLU A 130 -18.04 22.29 11.06
C GLU A 130 -17.87 21.30 12.21
N ILE A 131 -17.05 20.26 12.00
CA ILE A 131 -16.61 19.29 13.00
C ILE A 131 -15.07 19.29 13.00
N SER A 132 -14.44 19.56 14.15
CA SER A 132 -12.98 19.63 14.28
C SER A 132 -12.41 18.29 14.72
N CYS A 133 -13.10 17.60 15.64
CA CYS A 133 -12.62 16.37 16.23
C CYS A 133 -13.75 15.47 16.69
N LEU A 134 -13.60 14.18 16.44
CA LEU A 134 -14.49 13.13 16.97
C LEU A 134 -13.67 12.13 17.78
N SER A 135 -14.21 11.71 18.92
CA SER A 135 -13.64 10.58 19.64
C SER A 135 -13.92 9.25 18.92
N THR A 136 -13.11 8.26 19.17
CA THR A 136 -13.33 6.88 18.66
C THR A 136 -14.71 6.33 19.08
N ASP A 137 -15.20 6.70 20.28
CA ASP A 137 -16.55 6.33 20.73
C ASP A 137 -17.64 7.02 19.90
N GLN A 138 -17.47 8.27 19.52
CA GLN A 138 -18.41 9.00 18.64
C GLN A 138 -18.39 8.42 17.22
N LEU A 139 -17.22 8.13 16.68
CA LEU A 139 -17.09 7.44 15.39
C LEU A 139 -17.79 6.07 15.43
N LYS A 140 -17.58 5.28 16.48
CA LYS A 140 -18.27 4.01 16.69
C LYS A 140 -19.79 4.17 16.73
N GLN A 141 -20.31 5.13 17.52
CA GLN A 141 -21.74 5.39 17.57
C GLN A 141 -22.29 5.75 16.20
N LEU A 142 -21.57 6.58 15.45
CA LEU A 142 -21.99 7.03 14.13
C LEU A 142 -22.00 5.88 13.10
N TRP A 143 -21.02 4.98 13.16
CA TRP A 143 -20.83 3.93 12.14
C TRP A 143 -21.41 2.55 12.49
N VAL A 144 -21.92 2.36 13.71
CA VAL A 144 -22.57 1.10 14.13
C VAL A 144 -24.08 1.29 14.36
N ASN A 145 -24.50 2.47 14.81
CA ASN A 145 -25.86 2.67 15.26
C ASN A 145 -26.73 3.37 14.19
N ASP A 146 -27.61 2.61 13.54
CA ASP A 146 -28.58 3.13 12.55
C ASP A 146 -29.59 4.13 13.13
N ASP A 147 -29.76 4.19 14.46
CA ASP A 147 -30.69 5.11 15.12
C ASP A 147 -30.08 6.52 15.26
N VAL A 148 -28.78 6.72 15.12
CA VAL A 148 -28.14 8.05 15.05
C VAL A 148 -28.44 8.67 13.70
N THR A 149 -29.31 9.65 13.66
CA THR A 149 -29.78 10.32 12.45
C THR A 149 -29.36 11.78 12.35
N ASN A 150 -28.82 12.34 13.43
CA ASN A 150 -28.38 13.74 13.50
C ASN A 150 -27.02 13.80 14.24
N TYR A 151 -26.06 14.59 13.73
CA TYR A 151 -24.73 14.70 14.34
C TYR A 151 -24.79 15.25 15.78
N SER A 152 -25.75 16.13 16.11
CA SER A 152 -25.92 16.64 17.48
C SER A 152 -26.22 15.55 18.53
N GLU A 153 -26.71 14.38 18.11
CA GLU A 153 -26.93 13.23 18.99
C GLU A 153 -25.64 12.60 19.53
N LEU A 154 -24.49 12.87 18.85
CA LEU A 154 -23.16 12.43 19.30
C LEU A 154 -22.60 13.31 20.45
N GLY A 155 -23.25 14.43 20.77
CA GLY A 155 -22.88 15.32 21.87
C GLY A 155 -22.01 16.49 21.45
N ASN A 156 -20.81 16.60 22.01
CA ASN A 156 -19.92 17.74 21.78
C ASN A 156 -18.70 17.33 20.95
N ASP A 157 -18.19 18.27 20.17
CA ASP A 157 -16.88 18.16 19.51
C ASP A 157 -15.78 17.92 20.54
N ALA A 158 -14.93 16.94 20.28
CA ALA A 158 -13.95 16.47 21.25
C ALA A 158 -12.81 17.48 21.52
N ASP A 159 -12.53 18.37 20.55
CA ASP A 159 -11.50 19.40 20.69
C ASP A 159 -12.05 20.68 21.36
N THR A 160 -13.15 21.21 20.79
CA THR A 160 -13.70 22.52 21.22
C THR A 160 -14.61 22.43 22.43
N GLY A 161 -15.25 21.28 22.64
CA GLY A 161 -16.30 21.09 23.65
C GLY A 161 -17.63 21.74 23.28
N ASP A 162 -17.77 22.35 22.10
CA ASP A 162 -19.02 22.91 21.60
C ASP A 162 -19.97 21.80 21.11
N PRO A 163 -21.28 22.00 21.15
CA PRO A 163 -22.23 21.04 20.58
C PRO A 163 -21.94 20.78 19.11
N LEU A 164 -21.94 19.48 18.72
CA LEU A 164 -21.88 19.11 17.32
C LEU A 164 -23.06 19.66 16.53
N PRO A 165 -22.93 19.89 15.20
CA PRO A 165 -23.93 20.52 14.37
C PRO A 165 -25.29 19.82 14.43
N ASP A 166 -26.39 20.58 14.46
CA ASP A 166 -27.75 20.08 14.28
C ASP A 166 -28.00 19.88 12.77
N ALA A 167 -27.45 18.78 12.25
CA ALA A 167 -27.51 18.42 10.85
C ALA A 167 -27.78 16.91 10.69
N GLU A 168 -28.54 16.56 9.64
CA GLU A 168 -28.88 15.18 9.33
C GLU A 168 -27.60 14.38 8.93
N VAL A 169 -27.48 13.16 9.41
CA VAL A 169 -26.32 12.30 9.11
C VAL A 169 -26.36 11.83 7.66
N SER A 170 -25.32 12.13 6.90
CA SER A 170 -25.09 11.63 5.54
C SER A 170 -23.66 11.06 5.44
N LEU A 171 -23.55 9.73 5.26
CA LEU A 171 -22.29 9.00 5.35
C LEU A 171 -21.85 8.43 4.02
N TYR A 172 -20.56 8.55 3.76
CA TYR A 172 -19.84 8.02 2.59
C TYR A 172 -18.66 7.18 3.08
N GLY A 173 -18.53 5.96 2.62
CA GLY A 173 -17.45 5.07 3.07
C GLY A 173 -17.14 3.96 2.07
N PRO A 174 -16.02 3.25 2.25
CA PRO A 174 -15.63 2.17 1.36
C PRO A 174 -16.68 1.06 1.28
N GLY A 175 -16.65 0.32 0.18
CA GLY A 175 -17.45 -0.88 -0.01
C GLY A 175 -16.80 -2.11 0.62
N THR A 176 -17.47 -3.26 0.49
CA THR A 176 -17.10 -4.50 1.20
C THR A 176 -15.83 -5.20 0.69
N ASP A 177 -15.28 -4.77 -0.43
CA ASP A 177 -14.03 -5.34 -0.98
C ASP A 177 -12.79 -4.50 -0.58
N SER A 178 -12.98 -3.52 0.34
CA SER A 178 -11.95 -2.53 0.71
C SER A 178 -11.25 -2.85 2.03
N GLY A 179 -9.93 -3.00 2.00
CA GLY A 179 -9.11 -3.11 3.22
C GLY A 179 -9.16 -1.87 4.14
N THR A 180 -9.64 -0.74 3.65
CA THR A 180 -9.94 0.45 4.46
C THR A 180 -11.21 0.26 5.29
N LEU A 181 -12.24 -0.40 4.73
CA LEU A 181 -13.44 -0.79 5.49
C LEU A 181 -13.05 -1.76 6.61
N ASP A 182 -12.34 -2.83 6.27
CA ASP A 182 -11.92 -3.88 7.21
C ASP A 182 -11.21 -3.25 8.42
N TYR A 183 -10.20 -2.42 8.14
CA TYR A 183 -9.41 -1.79 9.19
C TYR A 183 -10.19 -0.78 10.03
N PHE A 184 -10.97 0.10 9.39
CA PHE A 184 -11.79 1.07 10.13
C PHE A 184 -12.79 0.35 11.04
N THR A 185 -13.48 -0.66 10.52
CA THR A 185 -14.49 -1.40 11.29
C THR A 185 -13.87 -2.21 12.43
N GLU A 186 -12.72 -2.83 12.20
CA GLU A 186 -11.97 -3.51 13.25
C GLU A 186 -11.56 -2.54 14.38
N GLN A 187 -10.94 -1.41 14.03
CA GLN A 187 -10.35 -0.49 15.01
C GLN A 187 -11.39 0.39 15.71
N ILE A 188 -12.40 0.85 15.00
CA ILE A 188 -13.42 1.76 15.54
C ILE A 188 -14.65 0.99 16.01
N ASN A 189 -15.18 0.07 15.20
CA ASN A 189 -16.40 -0.65 15.53
C ASN A 189 -16.13 -1.87 16.41
N GLY A 190 -14.89 -2.38 16.40
CA GLY A 190 -14.42 -3.48 17.25
C GLY A 190 -14.59 -4.87 16.62
N GLU A 191 -15.06 -4.93 15.37
CA GLU A 191 -15.19 -6.17 14.60
C GLU A 191 -15.16 -5.81 13.10
N GLU A 192 -14.34 -6.51 12.31
CA GLU A 192 -14.20 -6.36 10.88
C GLU A 192 -15.57 -6.52 10.18
N ASP A 193 -15.85 -5.72 9.16
CA ASP A 193 -17.10 -5.66 8.38
C ASP A 193 -18.36 -5.25 9.15
N VAL A 194 -18.28 -5.02 10.45
CA VAL A 194 -19.43 -4.56 11.22
C VAL A 194 -19.61 -3.05 11.04
N SER A 195 -20.58 -2.66 10.23
CA SER A 195 -20.94 -1.26 9.98
C SER A 195 -22.45 -1.08 9.88
N ARG A 196 -22.91 0.16 10.07
CA ARG A 196 -24.32 0.51 9.79
C ARG A 196 -24.63 0.27 8.31
N LYS A 197 -25.92 0.05 8.01
CA LYS A 197 -26.39 -0.21 6.63
C LYS A 197 -26.71 1.06 5.87
N GLN A 198 -26.93 2.15 6.58
CA GLN A 198 -27.40 3.43 6.03
C GLN A 198 -26.20 4.35 5.76
N TYR A 199 -25.38 4.01 4.78
CA TYR A 199 -24.34 4.87 4.22
C TYR A 199 -24.24 4.64 2.71
N GLN A 200 -23.49 5.46 1.99
CA GLN A 200 -23.26 5.36 0.55
C GLN A 200 -21.89 4.71 0.30
N PRO A 201 -21.88 3.41 -0.06
CA PRO A 201 -20.62 2.69 -0.29
C PRO A 201 -20.06 2.95 -1.69
N SER A 202 -18.73 2.95 -1.81
CA SER A 202 -18.02 2.88 -3.09
C SER A 202 -16.65 2.24 -2.92
N GLU A 203 -16.24 1.43 -3.90
CA GLU A 203 -14.86 0.91 -3.98
C GLU A 203 -13.89 1.94 -4.58
N ASP A 204 -14.39 3.03 -5.15
CA ASP A 204 -13.60 4.13 -5.69
C ASP A 204 -13.64 5.32 -4.72
N ASP A 205 -12.52 5.57 -4.03
CA ASP A 205 -12.39 6.65 -3.06
C ASP A 205 -12.62 8.04 -3.68
N ASN A 206 -12.38 8.23 -4.98
CA ASN A 206 -12.71 9.48 -5.66
C ASN A 206 -14.23 9.74 -5.69
N VAL A 207 -15.05 8.68 -5.75
CA VAL A 207 -16.51 8.79 -5.64
C VAL A 207 -16.91 9.19 -4.23
N LEU A 208 -16.23 8.68 -3.20
CA LEU A 208 -16.45 9.07 -1.80
C LEU A 208 -16.08 10.54 -1.56
N VAL A 209 -14.92 10.98 -2.06
CA VAL A 209 -14.48 12.39 -2.03
C VAL A 209 -15.55 13.30 -2.63
N GLN A 210 -16.03 12.99 -3.84
CA GLN A 210 -17.06 13.78 -4.52
C GLN A 210 -18.40 13.73 -3.77
N GLY A 211 -18.74 12.61 -3.15
CA GLY A 211 -19.93 12.44 -2.34
C GLY A 211 -19.93 13.39 -1.14
N VAL A 212 -18.86 13.36 -0.34
CA VAL A 212 -18.70 14.25 0.83
C VAL A 212 -18.63 15.71 0.41
N ALA A 213 -17.85 16.05 -0.62
CA ALA A 213 -17.70 17.43 -1.09
C ALA A 213 -19.03 18.01 -1.65
N GLY A 214 -19.86 17.17 -2.24
CA GLY A 214 -21.13 17.57 -2.86
C GLY A 214 -22.34 17.66 -1.93
N ASP A 215 -22.23 17.17 -0.70
CA ASP A 215 -23.32 17.12 0.30
C ASP A 215 -22.94 17.97 1.52
N GLU A 216 -23.69 19.05 1.79
CA GLU A 216 -23.42 19.97 2.91
C GLU A 216 -23.43 19.27 4.28
N ASN A 217 -24.07 18.12 4.40
CA ASN A 217 -24.10 17.27 5.59
C ASN A 217 -23.20 16.02 5.47
N GLY A 218 -22.42 15.92 4.39
CA GLY A 218 -21.60 14.76 4.09
C GLY A 218 -20.43 14.60 5.07
N SER A 219 -20.25 13.39 5.56
CA SER A 219 -19.02 12.95 6.21
C SER A 219 -18.65 11.55 5.75
N GLY A 220 -17.38 11.17 5.91
CA GLY A 220 -16.93 9.86 5.48
C GLY A 220 -15.47 9.60 5.79
N TYR A 221 -14.99 8.43 5.37
CA TYR A 221 -13.60 8.05 5.54
C TYR A 221 -13.05 7.30 4.32
N PHE A 222 -11.77 7.48 4.09
CA PHE A 222 -10.99 6.85 3.02
C PHE A 222 -9.49 7.05 3.27
N GLY A 223 -8.64 6.50 2.41
CA GLY A 223 -7.20 6.63 2.52
C GLY A 223 -6.71 8.09 2.57
N PHE A 224 -5.72 8.37 3.44
CA PHE A 224 -5.21 9.72 3.68
C PHE A 224 -4.72 10.43 2.41
N SER A 225 -4.11 9.71 1.47
CA SER A 225 -3.60 10.29 0.23
C SER A 225 -4.69 10.88 -0.67
N TYR A 226 -5.92 10.34 -0.60
CA TYR A 226 -7.07 10.93 -1.31
C TYR A 226 -7.50 12.26 -0.69
N TYR A 227 -7.43 12.38 0.64
CA TYR A 227 -7.64 13.67 1.30
C TYR A 227 -6.57 14.66 0.89
N GLU A 228 -5.28 14.29 0.91
CA GLU A 228 -4.17 15.18 0.53
C GLU A 228 -4.36 15.80 -0.87
N GLN A 229 -4.87 15.03 -1.82
CA GLN A 229 -5.15 15.51 -3.17
C GLN A 229 -6.38 16.42 -3.29
N ASN A 230 -7.24 16.47 -2.25
CA ASN A 230 -8.54 17.14 -2.27
C ASN A 230 -8.76 18.06 -1.05
N GLN A 231 -7.69 18.54 -0.41
CA GLN A 231 -7.74 19.36 0.81
C GLN A 231 -8.58 20.65 0.68
N ASP A 232 -8.68 21.19 -0.51
CA ASP A 232 -9.44 22.41 -0.82
C ASP A 232 -10.96 22.20 -0.86
N GLN A 233 -11.42 20.95 -0.89
CA GLN A 233 -12.82 20.56 -1.02
C GLN A 233 -13.40 19.91 0.24
N LEU A 234 -12.55 19.54 1.19
CA LEU A 234 -12.90 18.74 2.37
C LEU A 234 -12.37 19.38 3.65
N ASN A 235 -13.12 19.21 4.74
CA ASN A 235 -12.66 19.50 6.08
C ASN A 235 -12.11 18.22 6.72
N LEU A 236 -10.86 18.27 7.23
CA LEU A 236 -10.23 17.16 7.92
C LEU A 236 -10.66 17.13 9.38
N VAL A 237 -11.10 15.98 9.86
CA VAL A 237 -11.50 15.78 11.25
C VAL A 237 -10.38 15.06 12.00
N SER A 238 -9.95 15.63 13.12
CA SER A 238 -9.04 14.98 14.06
C SER A 238 -9.73 13.83 14.79
N VAL A 239 -8.97 12.86 15.28
CA VAL A 239 -9.52 11.74 16.06
C VAL A 239 -8.93 11.75 17.46
N ASP A 240 -9.78 11.60 18.47
CA ASP A 240 -9.40 11.45 19.87
C ASP A 240 -9.57 9.99 20.29
N SER A 241 -8.44 9.32 20.54
CA SER A 241 -8.39 7.95 21.07
C SER A 241 -8.28 7.89 22.60
N GLY A 242 -8.38 9.04 23.26
CA GLY A 242 -8.32 9.18 24.73
C GLY A 242 -7.17 10.04 25.24
N ASP A 243 -6.20 10.37 24.39
CA ASP A 243 -5.04 11.21 24.72
C ASP A 243 -5.13 12.62 24.08
N GLY A 244 -6.27 12.97 23.50
CA GLY A 244 -6.57 14.22 22.80
C GLY A 244 -6.66 14.05 21.30
N CYS A 245 -7.10 15.14 20.65
CA CYS A 245 -7.34 15.17 19.21
C CYS A 245 -6.04 15.18 18.40
N VAL A 246 -5.84 14.19 17.54
CA VAL A 246 -4.72 14.11 16.61
C VAL A 246 -5.25 14.18 15.18
N ALA A 247 -4.75 15.13 14.39
CA ALA A 247 -5.07 15.22 12.97
C ALA A 247 -4.20 14.23 12.17
N PRO A 248 -4.76 13.54 11.16
CA PRO A 248 -3.94 12.75 10.24
C PRO A 248 -3.03 13.69 9.41
N SER A 249 -1.78 13.32 9.35
CA SER A 249 -0.75 13.90 8.49
C SER A 249 0.28 12.83 8.17
N ALA A 250 1.11 13.02 7.15
CA ALA A 250 2.18 12.08 6.87
C ALA A 250 3.04 11.83 8.12
N GLU A 251 3.39 12.88 8.89
CA GLU A 251 4.18 12.78 10.12
C GLU A 251 3.46 11.96 11.20
N THR A 252 2.19 12.24 11.51
CA THR A 252 1.44 11.54 12.57
C THR A 252 1.09 10.09 12.20
N ILE A 253 0.95 9.79 10.90
CA ILE A 253 0.75 8.44 10.38
C ILE A 253 2.06 7.64 10.46
N GLN A 254 3.18 8.21 10.01
CA GLN A 254 4.50 7.58 10.05
C GLN A 254 4.98 7.32 11.49
N SER A 255 4.74 8.26 12.41
CA SER A 255 5.10 8.10 13.82
C SER A 255 4.17 7.15 14.60
N GLY A 256 2.95 6.87 14.07
CA GLY A 256 1.91 6.13 14.77
C GLY A 256 1.15 6.95 15.81
N ASP A 257 1.38 8.26 15.88
CA ASP A 257 0.65 9.16 16.81
C ASP A 257 -0.83 9.27 16.44
N TYR A 258 -1.17 9.09 15.15
CA TYR A 258 -2.57 9.05 14.67
C TYR A 258 -3.22 7.68 14.91
N ALA A 259 -3.18 7.22 16.16
CA ALA A 259 -3.83 5.96 16.56
C ALA A 259 -5.35 6.17 16.83
N PRO A 260 -6.20 5.17 16.53
CA PRO A 260 -5.88 3.87 15.97
C PRO A 260 -5.95 3.79 14.43
N LEU A 261 -6.10 4.92 13.73
CA LEU A 261 -6.36 4.98 12.29
C LEU A 261 -5.08 5.12 11.44
N SER A 262 -3.93 4.73 12.00
CA SER A 262 -2.66 4.58 11.26
C SER A 262 -2.00 3.25 11.59
N ARG A 263 -1.34 2.64 10.60
CA ARG A 263 -0.63 1.37 10.76
C ARG A 263 0.54 1.25 9.78
N PRO A 264 1.63 0.55 10.17
CA PRO A 264 2.68 0.17 9.24
C PRO A 264 2.23 -0.98 8.32
N LEU A 265 2.75 -0.98 7.10
CA LEU A 265 2.53 -2.01 6.10
C LEU A 265 3.83 -2.77 5.85
N PHE A 266 3.72 -4.10 5.68
CA PHE A 266 4.86 -5.00 5.62
C PHE A 266 4.81 -5.94 4.42
N MET A 267 6.01 -6.34 3.98
CA MET A 267 6.25 -7.52 3.18
C MET A 267 7.17 -8.50 3.93
N TYR A 268 6.83 -9.77 3.88
CA TYR A 268 7.58 -10.87 4.53
C TYR A 268 8.14 -11.81 3.47
N PRO A 269 9.33 -11.55 2.88
CA PRO A 269 9.97 -12.50 1.99
C PRO A 269 10.52 -13.70 2.78
N LYS A 270 10.31 -14.94 2.24
CA LYS A 270 10.95 -16.13 2.77
C LYS A 270 12.46 -16.09 2.55
N ALA A 271 13.23 -16.58 3.50
CA ALA A 271 14.68 -16.69 3.37
C ALA A 271 15.08 -17.57 2.17
N GLU A 272 14.34 -18.67 1.91
CA GLU A 272 14.55 -19.52 0.73
C GLU A 272 14.21 -18.78 -0.58
N ALA A 273 13.12 -17.98 -0.60
CA ALA A 273 12.72 -17.22 -1.78
C ALA A 273 13.75 -16.13 -2.13
N LEU A 274 14.37 -15.50 -1.13
CA LEU A 274 15.44 -14.52 -1.34
C LEU A 274 16.72 -15.11 -1.98
N GLN A 275 16.85 -16.44 -2.08
CA GLN A 275 17.92 -17.08 -2.85
C GLN A 275 17.65 -17.10 -4.36
N LYS A 276 16.41 -16.80 -4.78
CA LYS A 276 16.04 -16.63 -6.18
C LYS A 276 16.45 -15.22 -6.63
N PRO A 277 17.21 -15.06 -7.73
CA PRO A 277 17.67 -13.75 -8.18
C PRO A 277 16.53 -12.75 -8.42
N GLU A 278 15.41 -13.20 -8.99
CA GLU A 278 14.24 -12.38 -9.27
C GLU A 278 13.57 -11.85 -7.99
N VAL A 279 13.44 -12.69 -6.93
CA VAL A 279 12.85 -12.27 -5.64
C VAL A 279 13.77 -11.30 -4.91
N ALA A 280 15.08 -11.60 -4.87
CA ALA A 280 16.06 -10.70 -4.26
C ALA A 280 16.10 -9.33 -4.94
N ALA A 281 16.08 -9.32 -6.28
CA ALA A 281 16.07 -8.08 -7.06
C ALA A 281 14.77 -7.30 -6.87
N PHE A 282 13.61 -7.98 -6.84
CA PHE A 282 12.31 -7.34 -6.59
C PHE A 282 12.27 -6.69 -5.20
N MET A 283 12.65 -7.42 -4.14
CA MET A 283 12.68 -6.85 -2.79
C MET A 283 13.68 -5.70 -2.65
N GLN A 284 14.84 -5.77 -3.32
CA GLN A 284 15.80 -4.66 -3.36
C GLN A 284 15.18 -3.44 -4.06
N PHE A 285 14.50 -3.65 -5.18
CA PHE A 285 13.77 -2.59 -5.89
C PHE A 285 12.71 -1.94 -4.99
N VAL A 286 11.93 -2.74 -4.27
CA VAL A 286 10.91 -2.25 -3.33
C VAL A 286 11.50 -1.32 -2.27
N VAL A 287 12.57 -1.74 -1.58
CA VAL A 287 13.16 -0.91 -0.52
C VAL A 287 13.96 0.29 -1.04
N ASP A 288 14.40 0.27 -2.29
CA ASP A 288 15.09 1.40 -2.90
C ASP A 288 14.14 2.45 -3.47
N ASN A 289 12.93 2.04 -3.89
CA ASN A 289 11.96 2.89 -4.56
C ASN A 289 10.63 3.03 -3.79
N TYR A 290 10.61 2.73 -2.49
CA TYR A 290 9.39 2.69 -1.66
C TYR A 290 8.54 3.97 -1.76
N SER A 291 9.17 5.14 -1.89
CA SER A 291 8.45 6.41 -1.99
C SER A 291 7.71 6.54 -3.32
N GLU A 292 8.34 6.20 -4.43
CA GLU A 292 7.72 6.22 -5.76
C GLU A 292 6.58 5.20 -5.86
N ILE A 293 6.79 4.01 -5.29
CA ILE A 293 5.77 2.95 -5.25
C ILE A 293 4.57 3.38 -4.39
N ALA A 294 4.83 3.98 -3.22
CA ALA A 294 3.78 4.45 -2.32
C ALA A 294 2.96 5.58 -2.96
N ASP A 295 3.62 6.53 -3.66
CA ASP A 295 2.95 7.60 -4.40
C ASP A 295 2.05 7.03 -5.52
N ALA A 296 2.54 6.04 -6.27
CA ALA A 296 1.76 5.38 -7.32
C ALA A 296 0.55 4.61 -6.76
N ALA A 297 0.70 4.02 -5.58
CA ALA A 297 -0.35 3.27 -4.89
C ALA A 297 -1.30 4.14 -4.06
N LEU A 298 -1.07 5.46 -3.97
CA LEU A 298 -1.81 6.38 -3.10
C LEU A 298 -1.78 5.95 -1.62
N ILE A 299 -0.61 5.55 -1.14
CA ILE A 299 -0.33 5.11 0.23
C ILE A 299 0.74 6.03 0.83
N VAL A 300 0.76 6.20 2.14
CA VAL A 300 1.75 7.07 2.81
C VAL A 300 3.14 6.40 2.78
N PRO A 301 4.16 7.03 2.18
CA PRO A 301 5.51 6.45 2.15
C PRO A 301 6.10 6.32 3.56
N MET A 302 7.12 5.51 3.69
CA MET A 302 7.99 5.49 4.86
C MET A 302 8.74 6.82 5.01
N ASP A 303 9.06 7.20 6.26
CA ASP A 303 10.05 8.25 6.49
C ASP A 303 11.48 7.74 6.21
N ASP A 304 12.46 8.66 6.26
CA ASP A 304 13.86 8.32 5.98
C ASP A 304 14.40 7.24 6.95
N THR A 305 13.99 7.26 8.23
CA THR A 305 14.43 6.30 9.24
C THR A 305 13.84 4.91 8.97
N GLN A 306 12.54 4.85 8.72
CA GLN A 306 11.84 3.61 8.36
C GLN A 306 12.44 2.99 7.07
N GLY A 307 12.75 3.84 6.07
CA GLY A 307 13.38 3.40 4.82
C GLY A 307 14.78 2.82 5.02
N GLU A 308 15.61 3.43 5.86
CA GLU A 308 16.94 2.91 6.20
C GLU A 308 16.86 1.60 7.01
N ASP A 309 15.89 1.48 7.91
CA ASP A 309 15.65 0.25 8.67
C ASP A 309 15.19 -0.88 7.76
N ALA A 310 14.30 -0.64 6.81
CA ALA A 310 13.85 -1.59 5.81
C ALA A 310 15.00 -2.10 4.93
N LYS A 311 15.85 -1.20 4.43
CA LYS A 311 17.06 -1.53 3.67
C LYS A 311 18.04 -2.37 4.50
N SER A 312 18.21 -2.02 5.77
CA SER A 312 19.09 -2.75 6.70
C SER A 312 18.59 -4.17 6.96
N ALA A 313 17.27 -4.34 7.18
CA ALA A 313 16.63 -5.63 7.39
C ALA A 313 16.83 -6.55 6.17
N LEU A 314 16.52 -6.06 4.96
CA LEU A 314 16.69 -6.81 3.73
C LEU A 314 18.17 -7.17 3.48
N LYS A 315 19.08 -6.22 3.67
CA LYS A 315 20.53 -6.46 3.51
C LYS A 315 21.05 -7.54 4.45
N GLY A 316 20.54 -7.58 5.69
CA GLY A 316 20.84 -8.63 6.65
C GLY A 316 20.41 -10.02 6.15
N ALA A 317 19.23 -10.09 5.54
CA ALA A 317 18.69 -11.32 4.97
C ALA A 317 19.45 -11.82 3.73
N LEU A 318 19.83 -10.90 2.84
CA LEU A 318 20.58 -11.23 1.60
C LEU A 318 22.06 -11.58 1.88
N GLY A 319 22.62 -11.15 3.00
CA GLY A 319 24.03 -11.40 3.38
C GLY A 319 24.24 -12.59 4.30
N SER A 320 23.17 -13.32 4.67
CA SER A 320 23.19 -14.45 5.62
C SER A 320 23.39 -15.82 4.96
#